data_f54fa4c94c641350a5c55127729752e0
#
_entry.id   f54fa4c94c641350a5c55127729752e0
#
_cell.length_a   1.000
_cell.length_b   1.000
_cell.length_c   1.000
_cell.angle_alpha   90.00
_cell.angle_beta   90.00
_cell.angle_gamma   90.00
#
_symmetry.space_group_name_H-M   'P 1'
#
loop_
_entity.id
_entity.type
_entity.pdbx_description
1 polymer ?
#
loop_
_entity_poly.entity_id
_entity_poly.type
_entity_poly.pdbx_seq_one_letter_code
_entity_poly.pdbx_strand_id
1 'polypeptide(L)'
;MKRISKTIIILVLFAWIGNGINVEAQQRRPHYEQMVNRSIVMNKHDFEFLYKIIKQKSFKDDRLELLSVGVLDNYFSCKQCVKIMSLCSFDSEKLKVLDIMAKHIVDLEHADLILESFTFDSNREKAAKTLLDIN
;
A
#
# COMPACT_ATOMS: atom_id res chain seq x y z
N MET A 1 4.34 10.88 -13.44
CA MET A 1 2.97 10.48 -13.30
C MET A 1 2.52 9.27 -14.13
N LYS A 2 2.89 9.17 -15.38
CA LYS A 2 2.57 8.03 -16.26
C LYS A 2 3.83 7.29 -16.73
N ARG A 3 4.95 7.51 -16.07
CA ARG A 3 6.25 6.95 -16.44
C ARG A 3 6.35 5.45 -16.18
N ILE A 4 5.61 4.93 -15.20
CA ILE A 4 5.61 3.51 -14.84
C ILE A 4 4.90 2.68 -15.90
N SER A 5 3.83 3.20 -16.53
CA SER A 5 3.15 2.50 -17.61
C SER A 5 4.06 2.27 -18.82
N LYS A 6 4.97 3.20 -19.10
CA LYS A 6 5.97 3.02 -20.17
C LYS A 6 7.04 2.00 -19.79
N THR A 7 7.44 1.98 -18.54
CA THR A 7 8.42 1.00 -18.04
C THR A 7 7.83 -0.40 -17.98
N ILE A 8 6.57 -0.53 -17.58
CA ILE A 8 5.83 -1.80 -17.60
C ILE A 8 5.60 -2.27 -19.02
N ILE A 9 5.26 -1.38 -19.95
CA ILE A 9 5.08 -1.71 -21.37
C ILE A 9 6.41 -2.16 -21.99
N ILE A 10 7.51 -1.51 -21.65
CA ILE A 10 8.86 -1.92 -22.11
C ILE A 10 9.23 -3.29 -21.54
N LEU A 11 8.93 -3.57 -20.29
CA LEU A 11 9.15 -4.88 -19.68
C LEU A 11 8.29 -5.97 -20.30
N VAL A 12 7.04 -5.69 -20.62
CA VAL A 12 6.14 -6.61 -21.30
C VAL A 12 6.58 -6.83 -22.76
N LEU A 13 7.01 -5.79 -23.46
CA LEU A 13 7.56 -5.91 -24.83
C LEU A 13 8.87 -6.69 -24.84
N PHE A 14 9.74 -6.51 -23.84
CA PHE A 14 10.97 -7.31 -23.69
C PHE A 14 10.67 -8.77 -23.42
N ALA A 15 9.65 -9.07 -22.61
CA ALA A 15 9.19 -10.44 -22.36
C ALA A 15 8.63 -11.12 -23.61
N TRP A 16 8.06 -10.34 -24.55
CA TRP A 16 7.51 -10.84 -25.80
C TRP A 16 8.56 -11.06 -26.89
N ILE A 17 9.63 -10.27 -26.89
CA ILE A 17 10.71 -10.35 -27.91
C ILE A 17 11.78 -11.37 -27.50
N GLY A 18 11.83 -11.75 -26.23
CA GLY A 18 12.87 -12.60 -25.68
C GLY A 18 12.54 -14.09 -25.76
N ASN A 19 12.74 -14.71 -26.89
CA ASN A 19 12.97 -16.15 -26.92
C ASN A 19 14.23 -16.47 -26.12
N GLY A 20 14.06 -16.88 -24.86
CA GLY A 20 15.14 -17.33 -24.00
C GLY A 20 15.61 -16.38 -22.91
N ILE A 21 14.81 -15.37 -22.55
CA ILE A 21 15.07 -14.62 -21.35
C ILE A 21 14.83 -15.54 -20.15
N ASN A 22 15.89 -15.80 -19.42
CA ASN A 22 15.88 -16.63 -18.24
C ASN A 22 14.76 -16.20 -17.28
N VAL A 23 13.72 -17.00 -17.19
CA VAL A 23 12.64 -16.88 -16.19
C VAL A 23 13.24 -16.84 -14.78
N GLU A 24 14.38 -17.49 -14.57
CA GLU A 24 15.14 -17.49 -13.31
C GLU A 24 15.68 -16.09 -12.94
N ALA A 25 16.09 -15.25 -13.90
CA ALA A 25 16.54 -13.88 -13.63
C ALA A 25 15.40 -12.97 -13.20
N GLN A 26 14.19 -13.20 -13.69
CA GLN A 26 12.98 -12.47 -13.26
C GLN A 26 12.50 -12.88 -11.87
N GLN A 27 12.69 -14.13 -11.47
CA GLN A 27 12.34 -14.61 -10.13
C GLN A 27 13.31 -14.12 -9.04
N ARG A 28 14.54 -13.77 -9.38
CA ARG A 28 15.53 -13.25 -8.41
C ARG A 28 15.31 -11.78 -8.04
N ARG A 29 14.77 -10.97 -8.94
CA ARG A 29 14.47 -9.57 -8.68
C ARG A 29 13.40 -9.35 -7.60
N PRO A 30 12.26 -10.07 -7.61
CA PRO A 30 11.24 -9.93 -6.59
C PRO A 30 11.76 -10.20 -5.17
N HIS A 31 12.69 -11.11 -5.03
CA HIS A 31 13.23 -11.47 -3.71
C HIS A 31 14.10 -10.35 -3.11
N TYR A 32 14.92 -9.70 -3.93
CA TYR A 32 15.72 -8.56 -3.49
C TYR A 32 14.86 -7.35 -3.14
N GLU A 33 13.89 -7.01 -3.99
CA GLU A 33 12.94 -5.93 -3.75
C GLU A 33 12.11 -6.18 -2.49
N GLN A 34 11.66 -7.42 -2.26
CA GLN A 34 10.97 -7.81 -1.04
C GLN A 34 11.85 -7.65 0.21
N MET A 35 13.14 -7.95 0.12
CA MET A 35 14.07 -7.76 1.25
C MET A 35 14.29 -6.29 1.54
N VAL A 36 14.48 -5.46 0.51
CA VAL A 36 14.64 -4.00 0.66
C VAL A 36 13.36 -3.39 1.24
N ASN A 37 12.21 -3.73 0.71
CA ASN A 37 10.93 -3.24 1.20
C ASN A 37 10.68 -3.62 2.67
N ARG A 38 11.06 -4.83 3.09
CA ARG A 38 10.97 -5.24 4.48
C ARG A 38 11.85 -4.44 5.42
N SER A 39 12.99 -3.94 4.95
CA SER A 39 13.91 -3.15 5.77
C SER A 39 13.45 -1.72 6.01
N ILE A 40 12.62 -1.18 5.12
CA ILE A 40 12.09 0.19 5.23
C ILE A 40 10.69 0.27 5.83
N VAL A 41 9.95 -0.83 5.84
CA VAL A 41 8.62 -0.90 6.47
C VAL A 41 8.75 -0.75 7.99
N MET A 42 7.86 0.05 8.58
CA MET A 42 7.77 0.21 10.02
C MET A 42 7.75 -1.16 10.71
N ASN A 43 8.66 -1.38 11.64
CA ASN A 43 8.76 -2.65 12.35
C ASN A 43 7.50 -2.93 13.17
N LYS A 44 7.32 -4.20 13.55
CA LYS A 44 6.11 -4.64 14.24
C LYS A 44 5.86 -3.91 15.56
N HIS A 45 6.90 -3.68 16.34
CA HIS A 45 6.77 -3.05 17.66
C HIS A 45 6.28 -1.60 17.54
N ASP A 46 6.90 -0.82 16.66
CA ASP A 46 6.54 0.59 16.46
C ASP A 46 5.16 0.73 15.81
N PHE A 47 4.83 -0.18 14.89
CA PHE A 47 3.51 -0.22 14.30
C PHE A 47 2.41 -0.56 15.32
N GLU A 48 2.61 -1.53 16.20
CA GLU A 48 1.65 -1.87 17.25
C GLU A 48 1.46 -0.70 18.25
N PHE A 49 2.51 0.03 18.52
CA PHE A 49 2.44 1.25 19.32
C PHE A 49 1.58 2.32 18.65
N LEU A 50 1.86 2.63 17.37
CA LEU A 50 1.07 3.58 16.58
C LEU A 50 -0.40 3.15 16.49
N TYR A 51 -0.65 1.89 16.16
CA TYR A 51 -1.99 1.32 16.08
C TYR A 51 -2.76 1.49 17.39
N LYS A 52 -2.13 1.18 18.52
CA LYS A 52 -2.72 1.32 19.86
C LYS A 52 -3.13 2.75 20.17
N ILE A 53 -2.25 3.71 19.87
CA ILE A 53 -2.53 5.13 20.10
C ILE A 53 -3.70 5.60 19.23
N ILE A 54 -3.73 5.25 17.94
CA ILE A 54 -4.82 5.60 17.03
C ILE A 54 -6.14 4.99 17.54
N LYS A 55 -6.12 3.71 17.93
CA LYS A 55 -7.29 3.00 18.44
C LYS A 55 -7.90 3.64 19.69
N GLN A 56 -7.07 4.23 20.55
CA GLN A 56 -7.51 4.88 21.78
C GLN A 56 -8.25 6.21 21.55
N LYS A 57 -8.12 6.81 20.37
CA LYS A 57 -8.84 8.04 20.04
C LYS A 57 -10.31 7.75 19.79
N SER A 58 -11.19 8.50 20.47
CA SER A 58 -12.64 8.34 20.37
C SER A 58 -13.22 8.95 19.10
N PHE A 59 -12.66 10.07 18.64
CA PHE A 59 -13.15 10.81 17.49
C PHE A 59 -12.39 10.42 16.22
N LYS A 60 -13.13 10.36 15.10
CA LYS A 60 -12.58 10.00 13.78
C LYS A 60 -11.51 10.98 13.31
N ASP A 61 -11.79 12.27 13.47
CA ASP A 61 -10.89 13.33 13.01
C ASP A 61 -9.57 13.30 13.78
N ASP A 62 -9.60 13.04 15.09
CA ASP A 62 -8.40 12.87 15.90
C ASP A 62 -7.57 11.66 15.47
N ARG A 63 -8.24 10.57 15.04
CA ARG A 63 -7.55 9.39 14.48
C ARG A 63 -6.85 9.71 13.17
N LEU A 64 -7.51 10.43 12.28
CA LEU A 64 -6.95 10.83 10.98
C LEU A 64 -5.79 11.82 11.15
N GLU A 65 -5.93 12.79 12.06
CA GLU A 65 -4.87 13.72 12.39
C GLU A 65 -3.63 13.01 12.93
N LEU A 66 -3.82 12.12 13.90
CA LEU A 66 -2.73 11.33 14.48
C LEU A 66 -2.07 10.43 13.43
N LEU A 67 -2.87 9.82 12.54
CA LEU A 67 -2.35 9.02 11.44
C LEU A 67 -1.53 9.88 10.48
N SER A 68 -2.00 11.07 10.14
CA SER A 68 -1.28 12.00 9.25
C SER A 68 0.12 12.35 9.79
N VAL A 69 0.25 12.48 11.10
CA VAL A 69 1.56 12.66 11.75
C VAL A 69 2.36 11.35 11.76
N GLY A 70 1.70 10.24 12.06
CA GLY A 70 2.35 8.94 12.17
C GLY A 70 2.92 8.39 10.87
N VAL A 71 2.41 8.84 9.71
CA VAL A 71 2.95 8.43 8.40
C VAL A 71 4.17 9.24 7.95
N LEU A 72 4.44 10.39 8.59
CA LEU A 72 5.61 11.20 8.26
C LEU A 72 6.89 10.37 8.50
N ASP A 73 7.75 10.35 7.52
CA ASP A 73 9.04 9.62 7.54
C ASP A 73 8.92 8.10 7.79
N ASN A 74 7.73 7.53 7.68
CA ASN A 74 7.49 6.11 7.86
C ASN A 74 6.87 5.48 6.61
N TYR A 75 7.16 4.20 6.41
CA TYR A 75 6.60 3.38 5.35
C TYR A 75 5.87 2.17 5.92
N PHE A 76 4.87 1.71 5.20
CA PHE A 76 3.95 0.67 5.66
C PHE A 76 3.75 -0.42 4.61
N SER A 77 3.40 -1.61 5.08
CA SER A 77 2.89 -2.66 4.21
C SER A 77 1.38 -2.52 3.98
N CYS A 78 0.88 -3.16 2.92
CA CYS A 78 -0.57 -3.27 2.69
C CYS A 78 -1.30 -3.88 3.90
N LYS A 79 -0.71 -4.88 4.56
CA LYS A 79 -1.26 -5.49 5.78
C LYS A 79 -1.38 -4.49 6.93
N GLN A 80 -0.40 -3.64 7.12
CA GLN A 80 -0.44 -2.59 8.14
C GLN A 80 -1.52 -1.56 7.82
N CYS A 81 -1.64 -1.16 6.56
CA CYS A 81 -2.70 -0.26 6.09
C CYS A 81 -4.09 -0.86 6.38
N VAL A 82 -4.33 -2.10 5.99
CA VAL A 82 -5.59 -2.81 6.26
C VAL A 82 -5.90 -2.88 7.75
N LYS A 83 -4.89 -3.08 8.58
CA LYS A 83 -5.07 -3.12 10.04
C LYS A 83 -5.52 -1.76 10.60
N ILE A 84 -4.98 -0.64 10.10
CA ILE A 84 -5.48 0.70 10.46
C ILE A 84 -6.91 0.89 9.94
N MET A 85 -7.19 0.52 8.68
CA MET A 85 -8.52 0.62 8.08
C MET A 85 -9.56 -0.19 8.84
N SER A 86 -9.18 -1.28 9.50
CA SER A 86 -10.08 -2.10 10.33
C SER A 86 -10.65 -1.36 11.54
N LEU A 87 -10.07 -0.23 11.93
CA LEU A 87 -10.60 0.66 12.96
C LEU A 87 -11.79 1.50 12.46
N CYS A 88 -12.03 1.52 11.15
CA CYS A 88 -13.09 2.28 10.50
C CYS A 88 -14.33 1.42 10.34
N SER A 89 -15.51 1.99 10.65
CA SER A 89 -16.80 1.30 10.50
C SER A 89 -17.35 1.41 9.08
N PHE A 90 -16.99 2.45 8.34
CA PHE A 90 -17.54 2.76 7.02
C PHE A 90 -16.43 2.87 5.96
N ASP A 91 -16.78 2.48 4.73
CA ASP A 91 -15.87 2.58 3.58
C ASP A 91 -15.38 4.02 3.32
N SER A 92 -16.22 5.02 3.57
CA SER A 92 -15.84 6.43 3.44
C SER A 92 -14.69 6.84 4.38
N GLU A 93 -14.65 6.24 5.56
CA GLU A 93 -13.54 6.44 6.50
C GLU A 93 -12.28 5.69 6.07
N LYS A 94 -12.46 4.46 5.58
CA LYS A 94 -11.36 3.67 5.00
C LYS A 94 -10.69 4.38 3.83
N LEU A 95 -11.47 5.05 2.96
CA LEU A 95 -10.93 5.85 1.87
C LEU A 95 -10.06 7.01 2.39
N LYS A 96 -10.49 7.71 3.44
CA LYS A 96 -9.67 8.77 4.06
C LYS A 96 -8.36 8.24 4.65
N VAL A 97 -8.41 7.08 5.31
CA VAL A 97 -7.20 6.41 5.80
C VAL A 97 -6.26 6.06 4.64
N LEU A 98 -6.82 5.50 3.57
CA LEU A 98 -6.04 5.16 2.38
C LEU A 98 -5.41 6.39 1.73
N ASP A 99 -6.13 7.50 1.59
CA ASP A 99 -5.60 8.76 1.04
C ASP A 99 -4.38 9.26 1.82
N ILE A 100 -4.38 9.09 3.14
CA ILE A 100 -3.25 9.48 4.00
C ILE A 100 -2.08 8.51 3.83
N MET A 101 -2.34 7.20 3.80
CA MET A 101 -1.30 6.16 3.83
C MET A 101 -0.75 5.79 2.46
N ALA A 102 -1.48 6.03 1.40
CA ALA A 102 -1.21 5.47 0.07
C ALA A 102 0.22 5.71 -0.41
N LYS A 103 0.73 6.94 -0.29
CA LYS A 103 2.11 7.30 -0.70
C LYS A 103 3.20 6.67 0.15
N HIS A 104 2.83 6.07 1.26
CA HIS A 104 3.73 5.44 2.23
C HIS A 104 3.68 3.92 2.19
N ILE A 105 2.92 3.33 1.25
CA ILE A 105 2.83 1.88 1.08
C ILE A 105 3.90 1.42 0.09
N VAL A 106 4.66 0.39 0.46
CA VAL A 106 5.81 -0.07 -0.33
C VAL A 106 5.60 -1.39 -1.06
N ASP A 107 4.63 -2.21 -0.64
CA ASP A 107 4.36 -3.55 -1.17
C ASP A 107 3.05 -3.58 -1.99
N LEU A 108 2.94 -2.70 -2.99
CA LEU A 108 1.73 -2.54 -3.82
C LEU A 108 1.35 -3.80 -4.62
N GLU A 109 2.25 -4.77 -4.74
CA GLU A 109 1.93 -6.11 -5.25
C GLU A 109 0.86 -6.83 -4.42
N HIS A 110 0.66 -6.41 -3.17
CA HIS A 110 -0.38 -6.91 -2.26
C HIS A 110 -1.55 -5.94 -2.09
N ALA A 111 -1.76 -5.04 -3.04
CA ALA A 111 -2.85 -4.06 -3.00
C ALA A 111 -4.25 -4.70 -2.98
N ASP A 112 -4.38 -5.94 -3.46
CA ASP A 112 -5.59 -6.75 -3.35
C ASP A 112 -6.12 -6.81 -1.91
N LEU A 113 -5.25 -6.90 -0.92
CA LEU A 113 -5.63 -6.89 0.50
C LEU A 113 -6.37 -5.61 0.91
N ILE A 114 -5.92 -4.47 0.38
CA ILE A 114 -6.56 -3.17 0.63
C ILE A 114 -7.92 -3.12 -0.06
N LEU A 115 -7.99 -3.53 -1.32
CA LEU A 115 -9.24 -3.50 -2.10
C LEU A 115 -10.30 -4.42 -1.51
N GLU A 116 -9.93 -5.59 -1.04
CA GLU A 116 -10.83 -6.55 -0.40
C GLU A 116 -11.40 -6.06 0.94
N SER A 117 -10.76 -5.08 1.58
CA SER A 117 -11.26 -4.51 2.84
C SER A 117 -12.49 -3.62 2.68
N PHE A 118 -12.82 -3.20 1.45
CA PHE A 118 -13.99 -2.38 1.16
C PHE A 118 -15.24 -3.23 0.94
N THR A 119 -16.36 -2.73 1.43
CA THR A 119 -17.66 -3.41 1.34
C THR A 119 -18.31 -3.23 -0.03
N PHE A 120 -18.23 -2.02 -0.58
CA PHE A 120 -18.89 -1.65 -1.83
C PHE A 120 -17.92 -1.54 -3.00
N ASP A 121 -18.31 -2.08 -4.15
CA ASP A 121 -17.50 -2.06 -5.37
C ASP A 121 -17.12 -0.64 -5.82
N SER A 122 -18.07 0.31 -5.70
CA SER A 122 -17.79 1.72 -6.04
C SER A 122 -16.67 2.33 -5.20
N ASN A 123 -16.55 1.94 -3.93
CA ASN A 123 -15.49 2.39 -3.04
C ASN A 123 -14.18 1.63 -3.31
N ARG A 124 -14.28 0.36 -3.69
CA ARG A 124 -13.13 -0.43 -4.16
C ARG A 124 -12.51 0.17 -5.41
N GLU A 125 -13.32 0.62 -6.37
CA GLU A 125 -12.84 1.33 -7.56
C GLU A 125 -12.14 2.66 -7.22
N LYS A 126 -12.69 3.44 -6.29
CA LYS A 126 -12.04 4.66 -5.80
C LYS A 126 -10.70 4.36 -5.13
N ALA A 127 -10.64 3.33 -4.31
CA ALA A 127 -9.41 2.89 -3.66
C ALA A 127 -8.37 2.44 -4.69
N ALA A 128 -8.75 1.66 -5.69
CA ALA A 128 -7.88 1.26 -6.78
C ALA A 128 -7.31 2.47 -7.53
N LYS A 129 -8.14 3.46 -7.80
CA LYS A 129 -7.70 4.71 -8.44
C LYS A 129 -6.69 5.47 -7.58
N THR A 130 -6.94 5.61 -6.28
CA THR A 130 -5.99 6.23 -5.34
C THR A 130 -4.63 5.53 -5.39
N LEU A 131 -4.61 4.20 -5.39
CA LEU A 131 -3.37 3.41 -5.44
C LEU A 131 -2.63 3.52 -6.78
N LEU A 132 -3.36 3.66 -7.88
CA LEU A 132 -2.78 3.86 -9.21
C LEU A 132 -2.18 5.26 -9.40
N ASP A 133 -2.79 6.27 -8.79
CA ASP A 133 -2.35 7.68 -8.91
C ASP A 133 -1.06 7.98 -8.11
N ILE A 134 -0.60 7.06 -7.26
CA ILE A 134 0.65 7.20 -6.51
C ILE A 134 1.87 6.97 -7.41
N ASN A 135 1.71 6.17 -8.42
CA ASN A 135 2.74 5.82 -9.37
C ASN A 135 2.76 6.85 -10.50
#